data_0e98bbb616a48960b895a17646df491d
#
_entry.id   0e98bbb616a48960b895a17646df491d
#
_cell.length_a   1.000
_cell.length_b   1.000
_cell.length_c   1.000
_cell.angle_alpha   90.00
_cell.angle_beta   90.00
_cell.angle_gamma   90.00
#
_symmetry.space_group_name_H-M   'P 1'
#
loop_
_entity.id
_entity.type
_entity.pdbx_description
1 polymer ?
#
loop_
_entity_poly.entity_id
_entity_poly.type
_entity_poly.pdbx_seq_one_letter_code
_entity_poly.pdbx_strand_id
1 'polypeptide(L)'
;MAKIERKYLAHFVKGGQDTYERLGQDLQEYTPEMAAQVDVKKNILGHTSIVISGYEKTAAVQPFYAEKGTGLFEKLQGIIDGNLVLEELKTDVVEVKLWEEPVEGKGYPAIREQVYLEVTGYGGDTTGYQIPFTIHYTGEKEQGFFDVDSRSFTAA
;
A
#
# COMPACT_ATOMS: atom_id res chain seq x y z
N MET A 1 11.58 -26.81 -1.00
CA MET A 1 11.19 -25.40 -0.80
C MET A 1 9.94 -25.08 -1.59
N ALA A 2 8.93 -24.56 -0.91
CA ALA A 2 7.67 -24.17 -1.57
C ALA A 2 7.65 -22.66 -1.82
N LYS A 3 7.07 -22.26 -2.95
CA LYS A 3 6.87 -20.85 -3.23
C LYS A 3 5.78 -20.31 -2.30
N ILE A 4 5.96 -19.07 -1.84
CA ILE A 4 4.92 -18.38 -1.08
C ILE A 4 3.83 -17.94 -2.07
N GLU A 5 2.60 -18.38 -1.83
CA GLU A 5 1.49 -17.96 -2.68
C GLU A 5 1.16 -16.49 -2.45
N ARG A 6 0.72 -15.81 -3.52
CA ARG A 6 0.44 -14.37 -3.46
C ARG A 6 -0.56 -13.98 -2.37
N LYS A 7 -1.51 -14.84 -2.05
CA LYS A 7 -2.53 -14.59 -1.03
C LYS A 7 -1.96 -14.44 0.38
N TYR A 8 -0.72 -14.88 0.63
CA TYR A 8 -0.09 -14.79 1.94
C TYR A 8 0.65 -13.46 2.17
N LEU A 9 0.71 -12.60 1.16
CA LEU A 9 1.18 -11.23 1.35
C LEU A 9 -0.04 -10.32 1.21
N ALA A 10 -0.52 -9.80 2.32
CA ALA A 10 -1.74 -9.00 2.35
C ALA A 10 -1.42 -7.52 2.57
N HIS A 11 -2.17 -6.66 1.91
CA HIS A 11 -2.05 -5.22 2.08
C HIS A 11 -3.40 -4.67 2.53
N PHE A 12 -3.39 -3.95 3.65
CA PHE A 12 -4.58 -3.32 4.19
C PHE A 12 -4.39 -1.81 4.14
N VAL A 13 -5.35 -1.11 3.56
CA VAL A 13 -5.31 0.35 3.43
C VAL A 13 -6.30 0.96 4.43
N LYS A 14 -5.84 1.93 5.20
CA LYS A 14 -6.69 2.65 6.14
C LYS A 14 -7.56 3.64 5.38
N GLY A 15 -8.85 3.43 5.39
CA GLY A 15 -9.84 4.28 4.72
C GLY A 15 -10.54 5.22 5.67
N GLY A 16 -11.73 5.68 5.29
CA GLY A 16 -12.58 6.50 6.14
C GLY A 16 -12.97 5.75 7.41
N GLN A 17 -13.28 6.47 8.49
CA GLN A 17 -13.64 5.91 9.80
C GLN A 17 -12.51 5.08 10.43
N ASP A 18 -11.27 5.32 10.02
CA ASP A 18 -10.07 4.65 10.54
C ASP A 18 -10.12 3.12 10.46
N THR A 19 -10.79 2.59 9.44
CA THR A 19 -10.87 1.15 9.21
C THR A 19 -9.85 0.70 8.18
N TYR A 20 -9.21 -0.45 8.41
CA TYR A 20 -8.30 -1.06 7.45
C TYR A 20 -9.08 -2.02 6.56
N GLU A 21 -8.92 -1.90 5.25
CA GLU A 21 -9.55 -2.75 4.27
C GLU A 21 -8.51 -3.45 3.41
N ARG A 22 -8.70 -4.75 3.21
CA ARG A 22 -7.77 -5.53 2.42
C ARG A 22 -7.93 -5.24 0.94
N LEU A 23 -6.80 -4.95 0.29
CA LEU A 23 -6.76 -4.88 -1.17
C LEU A 23 -6.74 -6.28 -1.74
N GLY A 24 -7.49 -6.52 -2.78
CA GLY A 24 -7.42 -7.83 -3.44
C GLY A 24 -8.64 -8.20 -4.24
N GLN A 25 -9.83 -7.81 -3.81
CA GLN A 25 -11.03 -8.15 -4.57
C GLN A 25 -10.96 -7.51 -5.95
N ASP A 26 -11.10 -8.33 -6.98
CA ASP A 26 -11.00 -7.93 -8.38
C ASP A 26 -9.63 -7.41 -8.81
N LEU A 27 -8.61 -7.50 -7.95
CA LEU A 27 -7.24 -7.18 -8.31
C LEU A 27 -6.50 -8.45 -8.70
N GLN A 28 -5.93 -8.46 -9.90
CA GLN A 28 -5.09 -9.56 -10.37
C GLN A 28 -3.64 -9.35 -9.98
N GLU A 29 -3.25 -8.10 -9.76
CA GLU A 29 -1.88 -7.75 -9.43
C GLU A 29 -1.82 -6.52 -8.53
N TYR A 30 -0.97 -6.59 -7.52
CA TYR A 30 -0.59 -5.44 -6.72
C TYR A 30 0.88 -5.58 -6.40
N THR A 31 1.69 -4.77 -7.05
CA THR A 31 3.15 -4.85 -6.95
C THR A 31 3.73 -3.49 -6.58
N PRO A 32 4.03 -3.27 -5.29
CA PRO A 32 4.77 -2.06 -4.91
C PRO A 32 6.14 -2.06 -5.60
N GLU A 33 6.42 -0.99 -6.32
CA GLU A 33 7.70 -0.82 -7.01
C GLU A 33 8.61 0.06 -6.17
N MET A 34 9.80 -0.44 -5.88
CA MET A 34 10.70 0.26 -4.96
C MET A 34 11.40 1.47 -5.59
N ALA A 35 11.57 1.47 -6.90
CA ALA A 35 12.15 2.59 -7.66
C ALA A 35 13.40 3.16 -7.00
N ALA A 36 14.47 2.38 -6.97
CA ALA A 36 15.72 2.75 -6.33
C ALA A 36 16.34 3.99 -6.97
N GLN A 37 16.86 4.88 -6.13
CA GLN A 37 17.64 6.04 -6.57
C GLN A 37 19.11 5.60 -6.68
N VAL A 38 19.55 5.32 -7.91
CA VAL A 38 20.88 4.78 -8.19
C VAL A 38 21.78 5.85 -8.76
N ASP A 39 22.96 5.98 -8.17
CA ASP A 39 24.01 6.88 -8.66
C ASP A 39 25.22 6.04 -9.06
N VAL A 40 25.65 6.17 -10.31
CA VAL A 40 26.78 5.43 -10.84
C VAL A 40 27.89 6.39 -11.18
N LYS A 41 29.08 6.18 -10.59
CA LYS A 41 30.25 7.03 -10.81
C LYS A 41 31.45 6.19 -11.23
N LYS A 42 32.22 6.72 -12.18
CA LYS A 42 33.48 6.12 -12.58
C LYS A 42 34.63 7.06 -12.17
N ASN A 43 35.66 6.50 -11.56
CA ASN A 43 36.86 7.28 -11.26
C ASN A 43 37.85 7.22 -12.44
N ILE A 44 38.95 7.97 -12.33
CA ILE A 44 39.94 8.04 -13.39
C ILE A 44 40.71 6.73 -13.58
N LEU A 45 40.62 5.81 -12.64
CA LEU A 45 41.23 4.49 -12.73
C LEU A 45 40.32 3.48 -13.46
N GLY A 46 39.15 3.92 -13.92
CA GLY A 46 38.19 3.07 -14.58
C GLY A 46 37.33 2.22 -13.68
N HIS A 47 37.40 2.45 -12.37
CA HIS A 47 36.56 1.71 -11.41
C HIS A 47 35.17 2.33 -11.33
N THR A 48 34.16 1.47 -11.28
CA THR A 48 32.76 1.89 -11.16
C THR A 48 32.31 1.78 -9.71
N SER A 49 31.69 2.86 -9.21
CA SER A 49 31.07 2.89 -7.90
C SER A 49 29.57 3.07 -8.08
N ILE A 50 28.78 2.20 -7.45
CA ILE A 50 27.32 2.26 -7.49
C ILE A 50 26.82 2.55 -6.08
N VAL A 51 26.01 3.61 -5.95
CA VAL A 51 25.42 4.00 -4.69
C VAL A 51 23.90 4.03 -4.83
N ILE A 52 23.20 3.31 -3.96
CA ILE A 52 21.75 3.34 -3.88
C ILE A 52 21.40 4.15 -2.63
N SER A 53 20.93 5.38 -2.84
CA SER A 53 20.71 6.34 -1.76
C SER A 53 19.33 6.25 -1.14
N GLY A 54 18.37 5.62 -1.82
CA GLY A 54 17.01 5.50 -1.28
C GLY A 54 16.05 4.91 -2.28
N TYR A 55 14.78 4.93 -1.90
CA TYR A 55 13.71 4.36 -2.70
C TYR A 55 12.51 5.31 -2.74
N GLU A 56 11.85 5.37 -3.91
CA GLU A 56 10.58 6.09 -4.07
C GLU A 56 9.52 5.04 -4.38
N LYS A 57 9.06 4.36 -3.34
CA LYS A 57 8.14 3.24 -3.50
C LYS A 57 6.74 3.73 -3.85
N THR A 58 6.17 3.14 -4.89
CA THR A 58 4.80 3.43 -5.32
C THR A 58 4.11 2.13 -5.72
N ALA A 59 2.78 2.15 -5.71
CA ALA A 59 1.99 1.00 -6.15
C ALA A 59 0.68 1.48 -6.75
N ALA A 60 0.32 0.90 -7.90
CA ALA A 60 -0.93 1.22 -8.56
C ALA A 60 -2.02 0.22 -8.16
N VAL A 61 -3.21 0.73 -7.87
CA VAL A 61 -4.38 -0.09 -7.60
C VAL A 61 -5.37 0.11 -8.75
N GLN A 62 -5.47 -0.89 -9.61
CA GLN A 62 -6.30 -0.86 -10.80
C GLN A 62 -6.64 -2.27 -11.25
N PRO A 63 -7.93 -2.62 -11.42
CA PRO A 63 -9.10 -1.79 -11.12
C PRO A 63 -9.40 -1.74 -9.62
N PHE A 64 -10.06 -0.69 -9.17
CA PHE A 64 -10.66 -0.63 -7.84
C PHE A 64 -12.14 -0.35 -8.01
N TYR A 65 -12.98 -1.33 -7.73
CA TYR A 65 -14.42 -1.18 -7.85
C TYR A 65 -14.99 -0.54 -6.59
N ALA A 66 -15.75 0.53 -6.78
CA ALA A 66 -16.37 1.26 -5.68
C ALA A 66 -17.51 0.43 -5.08
N GLU A 67 -17.48 0.27 -3.77
CA GLU A 67 -18.51 -0.45 -3.03
C GLU A 67 -19.08 0.48 -1.95
N LYS A 68 -20.38 0.72 -2.01
CA LYS A 68 -21.06 1.57 -1.05
C LYS A 68 -20.93 1.00 0.36
N GLY A 69 -20.59 1.86 1.31
CA GLY A 69 -20.46 1.46 2.71
C GLY A 69 -19.07 1.05 3.15
N THR A 70 -18.08 1.03 2.23
CA THR A 70 -16.71 0.75 2.61
C THR A 70 -15.97 2.04 2.91
N GLY A 71 -15.10 2.03 3.94
CA GLY A 71 -14.36 3.22 4.35
C GLY A 71 -13.37 3.69 3.30
N LEU A 72 -12.75 2.77 2.56
CA LEU A 72 -11.79 3.14 1.51
C LEU A 72 -12.49 3.85 0.36
N PHE A 73 -13.66 3.36 -0.07
CA PHE A 73 -14.45 4.06 -1.08
C PHE A 73 -14.81 5.48 -0.61
N GLU A 74 -15.27 5.62 0.62
CA GLU A 74 -15.65 6.92 1.17
C GLU A 74 -14.47 7.89 1.16
N LYS A 75 -13.28 7.42 1.50
CA LYS A 75 -12.07 8.25 1.48
C LYS A 75 -11.70 8.67 0.06
N LEU A 76 -11.73 7.75 -0.90
CA LEU A 76 -11.40 8.05 -2.29
C LEU A 76 -12.43 9.00 -2.90
N GLN A 77 -13.72 8.77 -2.64
CA GLN A 77 -14.78 9.66 -3.13
C GLN A 77 -14.66 11.05 -2.53
N GLY A 78 -14.29 11.15 -1.26
CA GLY A 78 -14.04 12.43 -0.61
C GLY A 78 -12.92 13.22 -1.25
N ILE A 79 -11.86 12.53 -1.69
CA ILE A 79 -10.75 13.16 -2.40
C ILE A 79 -11.24 13.73 -3.74
N ILE A 80 -12.07 12.97 -4.46
CA ILE A 80 -12.62 13.42 -5.74
C ILE A 80 -13.52 14.63 -5.55
N ASP A 81 -14.48 14.55 -4.63
CA ASP A 81 -15.50 15.58 -4.44
C ASP A 81 -14.90 16.88 -3.90
N GLY A 82 -13.89 16.79 -3.05
CA GLY A 82 -13.28 17.97 -2.43
C GLY A 82 -12.00 18.46 -3.09
N ASN A 83 -11.53 17.81 -4.16
CA ASN A 83 -10.22 18.08 -4.76
C ASN A 83 -9.13 18.18 -3.69
N LEU A 84 -9.10 17.19 -2.80
CA LEU A 84 -8.20 17.19 -1.64
C LEU A 84 -6.74 17.09 -2.07
N VAL A 85 -5.86 17.75 -1.32
CA VAL A 85 -4.42 17.80 -1.61
C VAL A 85 -3.61 17.70 -0.33
N LEU A 86 -2.31 17.48 -0.49
CA LEU A 86 -1.32 17.51 0.59
C LEU A 86 -1.67 16.55 1.74
N GLU A 87 -1.67 17.04 2.97
CA GLU A 87 -1.88 16.18 4.15
C GLU A 87 -3.25 15.47 4.17
N GLU A 88 -4.22 15.98 3.45
CA GLU A 88 -5.54 15.36 3.37
C GLU A 88 -5.54 14.04 2.61
N LEU A 89 -4.47 13.76 1.86
CA LEU A 89 -4.29 12.51 1.12
C LEU A 89 -3.56 11.43 1.94
N LYS A 90 -3.11 11.78 3.12
CA LYS A 90 -2.26 10.91 3.94
C LYS A 90 -3.08 9.82 4.62
N THR A 91 -2.54 8.60 4.58
CA THR A 91 -3.12 7.47 5.30
C THR A 91 -2.03 6.45 5.59
N ASP A 92 -2.42 5.26 6.03
CA ASP A 92 -1.49 4.18 6.33
C ASP A 92 -1.84 2.93 5.52
N VAL A 93 -0.80 2.18 5.17
CA VAL A 93 -0.94 0.85 4.59
C VAL A 93 -0.20 -0.12 5.49
N VAL A 94 -0.84 -1.24 5.83
CA VAL A 94 -0.22 -2.30 6.59
C VAL A 94 0.02 -3.49 5.67
N GLU A 95 1.28 -3.89 5.55
CA GLU A 95 1.66 -5.07 4.80
C GLU A 95 1.79 -6.22 5.80
N VAL A 96 0.98 -7.25 5.62
CA VAL A 96 0.88 -8.37 6.56
C VAL A 96 1.49 -9.62 5.96
N LYS A 97 2.39 -10.24 6.70
CA LYS A 97 3.09 -11.46 6.27
C LYS A 97 2.37 -12.68 6.80
N LEU A 98 1.37 -13.15 6.05
CA LEU A 98 0.53 -14.26 6.48
C LEU A 98 1.24 -15.63 6.43
N TRP A 99 2.43 -15.70 5.81
CA TRP A 99 3.22 -16.93 5.80
C TRP A 99 4.00 -17.15 7.10
N GLU A 100 4.07 -16.13 7.96
CA GLU A 100 4.74 -16.23 9.25
C GLU A 100 3.76 -16.75 10.31
N GLU A 101 4.31 -17.29 11.40
CA GLU A 101 3.48 -17.74 12.52
C GLU A 101 2.88 -16.54 13.24
N PRO A 102 1.56 -16.54 13.51
CA PRO A 102 0.97 -15.46 14.28
C PRO A 102 1.38 -15.52 15.74
N VAL A 103 1.52 -14.33 16.34
CA VAL A 103 1.82 -14.20 17.77
C VAL A 103 0.50 -14.12 18.53
N GLU A 104 0.33 -14.98 19.53
CA GLU A 104 -0.90 -15.03 20.32
C GLU A 104 -1.20 -13.66 20.95
N GLY A 105 -2.43 -13.19 20.76
CA GLY A 105 -2.89 -11.91 21.29
C GLY A 105 -2.46 -10.70 20.49
N LYS A 106 -1.65 -10.87 19.44
CA LYS A 106 -1.15 -9.76 18.62
C LYS A 106 -1.45 -9.91 17.14
N GLY A 107 -1.34 -11.13 16.60
CA GLY A 107 -1.56 -11.41 15.19
C GLY A 107 -0.30 -11.69 14.41
N TYR A 108 -0.33 -11.46 13.10
CA TYR A 108 0.78 -11.76 12.20
C TYR A 108 1.80 -10.62 12.17
N PRO A 109 3.09 -10.94 11.97
CA PRO A 109 4.09 -9.90 11.74
C PRO A 109 3.68 -9.01 10.58
N ALA A 110 3.79 -7.72 10.78
CA ALA A 110 3.35 -6.72 9.80
C ALA A 110 4.20 -5.47 9.87
N ILE A 111 4.12 -4.68 8.79
CA ILE A 111 4.80 -3.38 8.72
C ILE A 111 3.76 -2.34 8.31
N ARG A 112 3.63 -1.31 9.13
CA ARG A 112 2.78 -0.16 8.80
C ARG A 112 3.62 0.90 8.13
N GLU A 113 3.16 1.38 6.99
CA GLU A 113 3.84 2.43 6.24
C GLU A 113 2.92 3.61 6.03
N GLN A 114 3.48 4.81 6.18
CA GLN A 114 2.75 6.04 5.89
C GLN A 114 2.74 6.28 4.39
N VAL A 115 1.59 6.62 3.85
CA VAL A 115 1.40 6.78 2.40
C VAL A 115 0.54 8.00 2.07
N TYR A 116 0.59 8.40 0.81
CA TYR A 116 -0.33 9.37 0.21
C TYR A 116 -1.08 8.69 -0.91
N LEU A 117 -2.37 8.93 -1.00
CA LEU A 117 -3.23 8.36 -2.04
C LEU A 117 -3.40 9.36 -3.17
N GLU A 118 -3.09 8.93 -4.39
CA GLU A 118 -3.30 9.75 -5.59
C GLU A 118 -4.42 9.11 -6.40
N VAL A 119 -5.58 9.76 -6.47
CA VAL A 119 -6.66 9.30 -7.33
C VAL A 119 -6.34 9.73 -8.76
N THR A 120 -6.14 8.75 -9.64
CA THR A 120 -5.72 9.02 -11.02
C THR A 120 -6.91 9.24 -11.95
N GLY A 121 -8.10 8.82 -11.54
CA GLY A 121 -9.31 9.00 -12.33
C GLY A 121 -10.51 8.37 -11.63
N TYR A 122 -11.67 8.48 -12.25
CA TYR A 122 -12.87 7.80 -11.75
C TYR A 122 -13.88 7.65 -12.88
N GLY A 123 -14.76 6.69 -12.74
CA GLY A 123 -15.80 6.42 -13.74
C GLY A 123 -15.95 4.92 -13.98
N GLY A 124 -15.18 4.40 -14.93
CA GLY A 124 -15.21 2.97 -15.22
C GLY A 124 -15.92 2.65 -16.52
N ASP A 125 -16.41 1.44 -16.61
CA ASP A 125 -17.07 0.91 -17.78
C ASP A 125 -18.36 0.20 -17.40
N THR A 126 -18.86 -0.66 -18.29
CA THR A 126 -20.11 -1.39 -18.03
C THR A 126 -20.02 -2.40 -16.88
N THR A 127 -18.82 -2.72 -16.40
CA THR A 127 -18.62 -3.64 -15.28
C THR A 127 -18.83 -2.98 -13.92
N GLY A 128 -18.75 -1.65 -13.85
CA GLY A 128 -19.01 -0.93 -12.62
C GLY A 128 -18.27 0.39 -12.51
N TYR A 129 -18.56 1.11 -11.44
CA TYR A 129 -17.88 2.34 -11.11
C TYR A 129 -16.51 2.01 -10.53
N GLN A 130 -15.47 2.58 -11.11
CA GLN A 130 -14.07 2.32 -10.72
C GLN A 130 -13.35 3.60 -10.36
N ILE A 131 -12.50 3.53 -9.35
CA ILE A 131 -11.66 4.65 -8.91
C ILE A 131 -10.21 4.14 -8.85
N PRO A 132 -9.49 4.11 -9.99
CA PRO A 132 -8.08 3.73 -9.94
C PRO A 132 -7.27 4.77 -9.17
N PHE A 133 -6.33 4.30 -8.37
CA PHE A 133 -5.49 5.20 -7.59
C PHE A 133 -4.08 4.63 -7.44
N THR A 134 -3.15 5.49 -7.09
CA THR A 134 -1.76 5.11 -6.84
C THR A 134 -1.41 5.44 -5.40
N ILE A 135 -0.71 4.52 -4.76
CA ILE A 135 -0.22 4.68 -3.40
C ILE A 135 1.24 5.11 -3.46
N HIS A 136 1.54 6.26 -2.86
CA HIS A 136 2.91 6.78 -2.75
C HIS A 136 3.39 6.58 -1.32
N TYR A 137 4.44 5.77 -1.15
CA TYR A 137 4.99 5.46 0.16
C TYR A 137 6.02 6.50 0.55
N THR A 138 5.96 6.99 1.79
CA THR A 138 6.89 8.03 2.27
C THR A 138 8.21 7.48 2.76
N GLY A 139 8.29 6.18 3.01
CA GLY A 139 9.47 5.55 3.58
C GLY A 139 9.44 5.43 5.10
N GLU A 140 8.46 6.04 5.75
CA GLU A 140 8.28 5.87 7.20
C GLU A 140 7.59 4.55 7.48
N LYS A 141 8.29 3.66 8.19
CA LYS A 141 7.83 2.32 8.49
C LYS A 141 7.82 2.08 9.99
N GLU A 142 6.86 1.29 10.43
CA GLU A 142 6.78 0.83 11.82
C GLU A 142 6.51 -0.66 11.81
N GLN A 143 7.37 -1.41 12.48
CA GLN A 143 7.19 -2.85 12.61
C GLN A 143 6.21 -3.15 13.73
N GLY A 144 5.45 -4.22 13.56
CA GLY A 144 4.49 -4.62 14.56
C GLY A 144 3.73 -5.86 14.15
N PHE A 145 2.49 -5.93 14.61
CA PHE A 145 1.63 -7.09 14.39
C PHE A 145 0.25 -6.64 13.95
N PHE A 146 -0.39 -7.42 13.11
CA PHE A 146 -1.73 -7.12 12.62
C PHE A 146 -2.67 -8.28 12.88
N ASP A 147 -3.77 -8.00 13.56
CA ASP A 147 -4.84 -8.95 13.80
C ASP A 147 -5.83 -8.85 12.64
N VAL A 148 -5.90 -9.90 11.81
CA VAL A 148 -6.75 -9.90 10.62
C VAL A 148 -8.24 -9.98 10.95
N ASP A 149 -8.59 -10.50 12.12
CA ASP A 149 -9.99 -10.59 12.53
C ASP A 149 -10.54 -9.26 12.99
N SER A 150 -9.81 -8.56 13.86
CA SER A 150 -10.19 -7.22 14.33
C SER A 150 -9.71 -6.11 13.39
N ARG A 151 -8.82 -6.42 12.46
CA ARG A 151 -8.20 -5.46 11.54
C ARG A 151 -7.51 -4.32 12.29
N SER A 152 -6.72 -4.68 13.29
CA SER A 152 -6.01 -3.70 14.10
C SER A 152 -4.50 -3.97 14.10
N PHE A 153 -3.74 -2.88 14.10
CA PHE A 153 -2.27 -2.91 14.14
C PHE A 153 -1.78 -2.58 15.54
N THR A 154 -0.81 -3.38 16.01
CA THR A 154 -0.16 -3.15 17.30
C THR A 154 1.35 -3.02 17.06
N ALA A 155 1.94 -1.92 17.50
CA ALA A 155 3.38 -1.70 17.36
C ALA A 155 4.17 -2.73 18.16
N ALA A 156 5.29 -3.13 17.62
CA ALA A 156 6.19 -4.08 18.26
C ALA A 156 6.90 -3.48 19.50
#